data_da7fd36e53f7cf496910005cda543d04
#
_entry.id   da7fd36e53f7cf496910005cda543d04
#
_cell.length_a   1.000
_cell.length_b   1.000
_cell.length_c   1.000
_cell.angle_alpha   90.00
_cell.angle_beta   90.00
_cell.angle_gamma   90.00
#
_symmetry.space_group_name_H-M   'P 1'
#
loop_
_entity.id
_entity.type
_entity.pdbx_description
1 polymer ?
#
loop_
_entity_poly.entity_id
_entity_poly.type
_entity_poly.pdbx_seq_one_letter_code
_entity_poly.pdbx_strand_id
1 'polypeptide(L)'
;MSKKSISIIAAIVILVVLLLVSWRNHQVRLVPTIDNGEWFFLHKSDLRKGPHHTKHARIFGKYVRGYNYYILKGIDKVQAHAPDGGEYFTTLKSRQLESPIGYELKIFGKSLIGPPRRSSYSSGATYGAFIEAMNIMYGKGGHDSLDFEHYEALRMQEIGGGKRREGVQFWGYWNSHGFGNHFALVQYSGIGKAVEPRSARPGDFVNIIWKKDGATSAIFLGWFKDKDEKEKIVYWSSQKETNGFGDQIMPVDNIKYLKFVRVTNPEKLFDFNIDMPVNFKVAGDKVVF
;
A
#
# COMPACT_ATOMS: atom_id res chain seq x y z
N MET A 1 15.79 -21.50 48.06
CA MET A 1 14.88 -21.55 46.90
C MET A 1 15.03 -22.89 46.21
N SER A 2 13.92 -23.53 45.87
CA SER A 2 13.99 -24.81 45.13
C SER A 2 14.43 -24.58 43.68
N LYS A 3 15.06 -25.59 43.06
CA LYS A 3 15.43 -25.52 41.63
C LYS A 3 14.23 -25.18 40.75
N LYS A 4 13.01 -25.64 41.10
CA LYS A 4 11.76 -25.30 40.40
C LYS A 4 11.42 -23.81 40.49
N SER A 5 11.60 -23.16 41.65
CA SER A 5 11.36 -21.74 41.85
C SER A 5 12.29 -20.86 41.01
N ILE A 6 13.55 -21.26 40.86
CA ILE A 6 14.55 -20.56 40.05
C ILE A 6 14.16 -20.65 38.56
N SER A 7 13.73 -21.83 38.09
CA SER A 7 13.31 -22.02 36.69
C SER A 7 12.05 -21.18 36.33
N ILE A 8 11.11 -21.08 37.25
CA ILE A 8 9.88 -20.25 37.02
C ILE A 8 10.24 -18.77 36.94
N ILE A 9 11.11 -18.29 37.86
CA ILE A 9 11.53 -16.87 37.83
C ILE A 9 12.28 -16.56 36.53
N ALA A 10 13.18 -17.45 36.09
CA ALA A 10 13.91 -17.26 34.82
C ALA A 10 12.96 -17.21 33.62
N ALA A 11 11.94 -18.08 33.57
CA ALA A 11 10.94 -18.07 32.51
C ALA A 11 10.12 -16.78 32.49
N ILE A 12 9.72 -16.27 33.66
CA ILE A 12 8.99 -14.99 33.76
C ILE A 12 9.86 -13.82 33.29
N VAL A 13 11.12 -13.78 33.68
CA VAL A 13 12.06 -12.72 33.26
C VAL A 13 12.24 -12.75 31.74
N ILE A 14 12.43 -13.92 31.14
CA ILE A 14 12.54 -14.05 29.68
C ILE A 14 11.27 -13.56 29.00
N LEU A 15 10.09 -13.94 29.50
CA LEU A 15 8.81 -13.50 28.92
C LEU A 15 8.66 -11.99 29.00
N VAL A 16 8.98 -11.36 30.13
CA VAL A 16 8.93 -9.89 30.29
C VAL A 16 9.90 -9.19 29.34
N VAL A 17 11.13 -9.71 29.20
CA VAL A 17 12.10 -9.16 28.24
C VAL A 17 11.59 -9.27 26.81
N LEU A 18 11.02 -10.40 26.41
CA LEU A 18 10.45 -10.59 25.09
C LEU A 18 9.28 -9.63 24.84
N LEU A 19 8.42 -9.41 25.84
CA LEU A 19 7.30 -8.46 25.74
C LEU A 19 7.82 -7.02 25.62
N LEU A 20 8.82 -6.62 26.39
CA LEU A 20 9.43 -5.28 26.32
C LEU A 20 10.12 -5.05 24.98
N VAL A 21 10.84 -6.03 24.45
CA VAL A 21 11.48 -5.94 23.12
C VAL A 21 10.42 -5.86 22.03
N SER A 22 9.36 -6.64 22.13
CA SER A 22 8.23 -6.59 21.19
C SER A 22 7.52 -5.23 21.21
N TRP A 23 7.24 -4.72 22.40
CA TRP A 23 6.61 -3.41 22.60
C TRP A 23 7.49 -2.27 22.05
N ARG A 24 8.80 -2.28 22.39
CA ARG A 24 9.75 -1.28 21.87
C ARG A 24 9.86 -1.33 20.35
N ASN A 25 9.92 -2.53 19.76
CA ASN A 25 9.96 -2.69 18.32
C ASN A 25 8.66 -2.19 17.65
N HIS A 26 7.51 -2.37 18.30
CA HIS A 26 6.24 -1.84 17.81
C HIS A 26 6.25 -0.31 17.83
N GLN A 27 6.61 0.30 18.94
CA GLN A 27 6.69 1.75 19.09
C GLN A 27 7.65 2.41 18.08
N VAL A 28 8.82 1.80 17.85
CA VAL A 28 9.81 2.32 16.90
C VAL A 28 9.28 2.29 15.44
N ARG A 29 8.27 1.46 15.15
CA ARG A 29 7.72 1.32 13.80
C ARG A 29 6.52 2.21 13.54
N LEU A 30 5.80 2.65 14.58
CA LEU A 30 4.68 3.59 14.51
C LEU A 30 5.17 5.04 14.43
N VAL A 31 6.12 5.30 13.56
CA VAL A 31 6.69 6.63 13.30
C VAL A 31 6.88 6.81 11.79
N PRO A 32 6.99 8.03 11.29
CA PRO A 32 7.29 8.28 9.89
C PRO A 32 8.59 7.58 9.46
N THR A 33 8.59 7.04 8.25
CA THR A 33 9.79 6.45 7.66
C THR A 33 10.83 7.52 7.39
N ILE A 34 12.04 7.34 7.93
CA ILE A 34 13.16 8.26 7.75
C ILE A 34 13.96 7.82 6.52
N ASP A 35 14.36 8.77 5.72
CA ASP A 35 15.35 8.59 4.65
C ASP A 35 16.51 9.58 4.84
N ASN A 36 17.65 9.27 4.22
CA ASN A 36 18.86 10.10 4.25
C ASN A 36 19.01 10.98 2.98
N GLY A 37 17.99 11.01 2.11
CA GLY A 37 18.02 11.74 0.86
C GLY A 37 18.92 11.11 -0.22
N GLU A 38 19.38 9.89 -0.03
CA GLU A 38 20.24 9.16 -0.97
C GLU A 38 19.46 8.08 -1.72
N TRP A 39 19.93 7.75 -2.93
CA TRP A 39 19.37 6.67 -3.72
C TRP A 39 19.48 5.34 -2.99
N PHE A 40 18.36 4.60 -2.93
CA PHE A 40 18.27 3.30 -2.30
C PHE A 40 18.26 2.19 -3.35
N PHE A 41 19.38 1.45 -3.48
CA PHE A 41 19.50 0.31 -4.38
C PHE A 41 19.39 -1.01 -3.63
N LEU A 42 18.64 -1.93 -4.23
CA LEU A 42 18.49 -3.31 -3.77
C LEU A 42 19.73 -4.12 -4.13
N HIS A 43 20.05 -5.09 -3.27
CA HIS A 43 20.99 -6.14 -3.62
C HIS A 43 20.30 -7.25 -4.44
N LYS A 44 21.05 -7.94 -5.30
CA LYS A 44 20.53 -9.06 -6.09
C LYS A 44 19.87 -10.14 -5.21
N SER A 45 20.36 -10.34 -3.99
CA SER A 45 19.80 -11.27 -3.01
C SER A 45 18.40 -10.91 -2.51
N ASP A 46 17.98 -9.65 -2.68
CA ASP A 46 16.64 -9.20 -2.26
C ASP A 46 15.57 -9.56 -3.31
N LEU A 47 16.01 -9.75 -4.55
CA LEU A 47 15.12 -10.13 -5.65
C LEU A 47 14.73 -11.61 -5.56
N ARG A 48 13.46 -11.90 -5.81
CA ARG A 48 12.95 -13.28 -5.84
C ARG A 48 12.87 -13.82 -7.27
N LYS A 49 12.91 -15.15 -7.38
CA LYS A 49 12.81 -15.82 -8.70
C LYS A 49 11.42 -15.74 -9.31
N GLY A 50 10.38 -15.52 -8.51
CA GLY A 50 9.00 -15.42 -8.97
C GLY A 50 8.35 -14.15 -8.43
N PRO A 51 7.32 -13.65 -9.13
CA PRO A 51 6.64 -12.42 -8.75
C PRO A 51 5.73 -12.58 -7.52
N HIS A 52 5.30 -13.81 -7.21
CA HIS A 52 4.30 -14.07 -6.19
C HIS A 52 4.94 -14.56 -4.90
N HIS A 53 4.91 -13.75 -3.86
CA HIS A 53 5.36 -14.15 -2.53
C HIS A 53 4.80 -13.23 -1.43
N THR A 54 4.72 -13.75 -0.21
CA THR A 54 4.25 -13.04 0.99
C THR A 54 5.40 -12.74 1.94
N LYS A 55 6.49 -12.16 1.42
CA LYS A 55 7.74 -11.96 2.18
C LYS A 55 8.27 -10.51 2.09
N HIS A 56 7.45 -9.57 1.66
CA HIS A 56 7.85 -8.18 1.45
C HIS A 56 8.34 -7.54 2.76
N ALA A 57 7.56 -7.66 3.83
CA ALA A 57 7.97 -7.13 5.14
C ALA A 57 9.27 -7.78 5.66
N ARG A 58 9.49 -9.06 5.37
CA ARG A 58 10.72 -9.76 5.77
C ARG A 58 11.93 -9.35 4.95
N ILE A 59 11.75 -9.17 3.63
CA ILE A 59 12.85 -8.87 2.70
C ILE A 59 13.22 -7.39 2.79
N PHE A 60 12.24 -6.53 2.62
CA PHE A 60 12.43 -5.08 2.48
C PHE A 60 12.30 -4.34 3.81
N GLY A 61 11.64 -4.93 4.81
CA GLY A 61 11.46 -4.33 6.13
C GLY A 61 12.73 -4.09 6.91
N LYS A 62 13.85 -4.74 6.54
CA LYS A 62 15.19 -4.45 7.11
C LYS A 62 15.73 -3.08 6.70
N TYR A 63 15.23 -2.52 5.60
CA TYR A 63 15.65 -1.23 5.04
C TYR A 63 14.79 -0.06 5.51
N VAL A 64 13.61 -0.34 6.10
CA VAL A 64 12.68 0.70 6.53
C VAL A 64 12.23 0.49 7.97
N ARG A 65 12.04 1.61 8.67
CA ARG A 65 11.41 1.67 10.00
C ARG A 65 10.29 2.69 9.90
N GLY A 66 9.18 2.42 10.57
CA GLY A 66 8.05 3.33 10.51
C GLY A 66 6.94 2.83 9.58
N TYR A 67 6.09 3.74 9.09
CA TYR A 67 4.83 3.38 8.44
C TYR A 67 5.01 2.52 7.19
N ASN A 68 6.09 2.72 6.43
CA ASN A 68 6.36 1.90 5.24
C ASN A 68 6.49 0.40 5.57
N TYR A 69 6.97 0.04 6.76
CA TYR A 69 6.99 -1.36 7.17
C TYR A 69 5.59 -1.98 7.23
N TYR A 70 4.58 -1.20 7.64
CA TYR A 70 3.20 -1.67 7.67
C TYR A 70 2.59 -1.75 6.27
N ILE A 71 2.98 -0.86 5.36
CA ILE A 71 2.60 -0.98 3.95
C ILE A 71 3.14 -2.29 3.36
N LEU A 72 4.41 -2.64 3.64
CA LEU A 72 4.98 -3.94 3.22
C LEU A 72 4.22 -5.13 3.82
N LYS A 73 3.77 -5.04 5.06
CA LYS A 73 2.88 -6.05 5.66
C LYS A 73 1.51 -6.09 5.00
N GLY A 74 0.99 -4.94 4.59
CA GLY A 74 -0.25 -4.83 3.83
C GLY A 74 -0.15 -5.57 2.50
N ILE A 75 0.97 -5.39 1.76
CA ILE A 75 1.27 -6.17 0.56
C ILE A 75 1.21 -7.67 0.85
N ASP A 76 1.91 -8.13 1.89
CA ASP A 76 1.95 -9.56 2.25
C ASP A 76 0.55 -10.11 2.53
N LYS A 77 -0.33 -9.31 3.15
CA LYS A 77 -1.73 -9.71 3.39
C LYS A 77 -2.54 -9.81 2.09
N VAL A 78 -2.46 -8.80 1.22
CA VAL A 78 -3.15 -8.82 -0.07
C VAL A 78 -2.68 -9.99 -0.91
N GLN A 79 -1.38 -10.20 -1.02
CA GLN A 79 -0.79 -11.30 -1.79
C GLN A 79 -1.19 -12.68 -1.25
N ALA A 80 -1.41 -12.81 0.06
CA ALA A 80 -1.84 -14.07 0.67
C ALA A 80 -3.24 -14.50 0.24
N HIS A 81 -4.12 -13.58 -0.17
CA HIS A 81 -5.43 -13.90 -0.73
C HIS A 81 -5.37 -14.40 -2.18
N ALA A 82 -4.27 -14.12 -2.89
CA ALA A 82 -4.04 -14.56 -4.26
C ALA A 82 -2.57 -15.01 -4.43
N PRO A 83 -2.21 -16.22 -3.95
CA PRO A 83 -0.84 -16.71 -3.97
C PRO A 83 -0.24 -16.87 -5.37
N ASP A 84 -1.09 -17.02 -6.39
CA ASP A 84 -0.77 -17.11 -7.81
C ASP A 84 -0.96 -15.79 -8.57
N GLY A 85 -1.19 -14.68 -7.85
CA GLY A 85 -1.51 -13.37 -8.40
C GLY A 85 -3.01 -13.11 -8.54
N GLY A 86 -3.84 -14.14 -8.54
CA GLY A 86 -5.26 -14.06 -8.89
C GLY A 86 -5.42 -13.88 -10.40
N GLU A 87 -6.09 -12.83 -10.83
CA GLU A 87 -6.24 -12.49 -12.25
C GLU A 87 -6.10 -10.97 -12.40
N TYR A 88 -5.51 -10.55 -13.53
CA TYR A 88 -5.47 -9.15 -13.90
C TYR A 88 -6.74 -8.75 -14.65
N PHE A 89 -7.28 -7.60 -14.29
CA PHE A 89 -8.48 -7.06 -14.90
C PHE A 89 -8.16 -5.81 -15.73
N THR A 90 -8.43 -5.85 -17.03
CA THR A 90 -8.08 -4.75 -17.94
C THR A 90 -9.27 -3.89 -18.37
N THR A 91 -10.51 -4.31 -18.12
CA THR A 91 -11.67 -3.69 -18.76
C THR A 91 -12.30 -2.62 -17.86
N LEU A 92 -12.12 -1.38 -18.25
CA LEU A 92 -12.83 -0.21 -17.73
C LEU A 92 -14.35 -0.20 -18.10
N LYS A 93 -14.84 -1.24 -18.78
CA LYS A 93 -16.20 -1.29 -19.33
C LYS A 93 -17.22 -2.05 -18.48
N SER A 94 -16.80 -2.71 -17.43
CA SER A 94 -17.74 -3.37 -16.54
C SER A 94 -18.52 -2.32 -15.75
N ARG A 95 -19.82 -2.29 -15.95
CA ARG A 95 -20.76 -1.47 -15.15
C ARG A 95 -21.14 -2.17 -13.83
N GLN A 96 -20.44 -3.21 -13.44
CA GLN A 96 -20.73 -4.00 -12.25
C GLN A 96 -19.94 -3.45 -11.04
N LEU A 97 -20.62 -3.34 -9.93
CA LEU A 97 -20.11 -2.99 -8.62
C LEU A 97 -19.29 -4.15 -8.04
N GLU A 98 -18.09 -4.36 -8.52
CA GLU A 98 -17.23 -5.44 -8.05
C GLU A 98 -15.93 -4.91 -7.47
N SER A 99 -15.46 -5.55 -6.41
CA SER A 99 -14.18 -5.20 -5.80
C SER A 99 -13.02 -5.50 -6.77
N PRO A 100 -12.14 -4.51 -7.03
CA PRO A 100 -11.00 -4.70 -7.94
C PRO A 100 -9.79 -5.38 -7.29
N ILE A 101 -9.96 -6.01 -6.15
CA ILE A 101 -8.86 -6.53 -5.33
C ILE A 101 -8.92 -8.04 -5.10
N GLY A 102 -9.87 -8.72 -5.70
CA GLY A 102 -9.95 -10.17 -5.68
C GLY A 102 -10.48 -10.80 -4.39
N TYR A 103 -10.77 -10.02 -3.35
CA TYR A 103 -11.36 -10.46 -2.09
C TYR A 103 -12.18 -9.35 -1.42
N GLU A 104 -12.97 -9.68 -0.40
CA GLU A 104 -13.74 -8.70 0.34
C GLU A 104 -12.81 -7.83 1.21
N LEU A 105 -12.62 -6.57 0.81
CA LEU A 105 -11.81 -5.63 1.57
C LEU A 105 -12.61 -5.01 2.71
N LYS A 106 -12.05 -5.08 3.91
CA LYS A 106 -12.63 -4.48 5.12
C LYS A 106 -11.66 -3.52 5.78
N ILE A 107 -12.17 -2.41 6.31
CA ILE A 107 -11.43 -1.57 7.23
C ILE A 107 -12.02 -1.72 8.63
N PHE A 108 -11.21 -2.14 9.58
CA PHE A 108 -11.60 -2.38 10.97
C PHE A 108 -12.88 -3.22 11.11
N GLY A 109 -13.04 -4.20 10.22
CA GLY A 109 -14.21 -5.09 10.18
C GLY A 109 -15.38 -4.60 9.35
N LYS A 110 -15.43 -3.33 8.93
CA LYS A 110 -16.48 -2.76 8.06
C LYS A 110 -16.14 -3.01 6.59
N SER A 111 -17.07 -3.54 5.81
CA SER A 111 -16.88 -3.82 4.37
C SER A 111 -16.77 -2.53 3.57
N LEU A 112 -15.71 -2.40 2.78
CA LEU A 112 -15.48 -1.22 1.94
C LEU A 112 -16.14 -1.37 0.57
N ILE A 113 -16.21 -2.58 0.05
CA ILE A 113 -16.90 -2.89 -1.20
C ILE A 113 -17.19 -4.37 -1.27
N GLY A 114 -18.26 -4.72 -1.96
CA GLY A 114 -18.66 -6.07 -2.33
C GLY A 114 -19.50 -6.04 -3.59
N PRO A 115 -19.71 -7.19 -4.27
CA PRO A 115 -18.99 -8.44 -4.06
C PRO A 115 -17.56 -8.36 -4.61
N PRO A 116 -16.63 -9.16 -4.07
CA PRO A 116 -15.28 -9.24 -4.58
C PRO A 116 -15.23 -10.02 -5.90
N ARG A 117 -14.34 -9.63 -6.80
CA ARG A 117 -13.95 -10.45 -7.96
C ARG A 117 -12.65 -11.18 -7.64
N ARG A 118 -12.39 -12.26 -8.39
CA ARG A 118 -11.09 -12.90 -8.38
C ARG A 118 -10.00 -11.99 -8.98
N SER A 119 -10.35 -11.25 -10.01
CA SER A 119 -9.42 -10.37 -10.73
C SER A 119 -9.15 -9.07 -9.99
N SER A 120 -7.99 -8.48 -10.24
CA SER A 120 -7.53 -7.25 -9.62
C SER A 120 -6.98 -6.23 -10.63
N TYR A 121 -6.85 -5.00 -10.19
CA TYR A 121 -6.32 -3.89 -10.95
C TYR A 121 -5.25 -3.14 -10.12
N SER A 122 -4.35 -2.40 -10.76
CA SER A 122 -3.20 -1.77 -10.10
C SER A 122 -3.57 -0.83 -8.95
N SER A 123 -4.52 0.09 -9.17
CA SER A 123 -4.99 0.97 -8.09
C SER A 123 -5.72 0.22 -6.98
N GLY A 124 -6.45 -0.84 -7.31
CA GLY A 124 -7.06 -1.71 -6.30
C GLY A 124 -6.03 -2.45 -5.45
N ALA A 125 -4.93 -2.89 -6.06
CA ALA A 125 -3.83 -3.53 -5.34
C ALA A 125 -3.22 -2.57 -4.30
N THR A 126 -2.87 -1.36 -4.72
CA THR A 126 -2.28 -0.35 -3.82
C THR A 126 -3.25 0.08 -2.73
N TYR A 127 -4.54 0.19 -3.06
CA TYR A 127 -5.58 0.47 -2.08
C TYR A 127 -5.73 -0.67 -1.06
N GLY A 128 -5.78 -1.91 -1.52
CA GLY A 128 -5.82 -3.07 -0.64
C GLY A 128 -4.66 -3.10 0.35
N ALA A 129 -3.44 -2.88 -0.13
CA ALA A 129 -2.26 -2.83 0.72
C ALA A 129 -2.29 -1.68 1.73
N PHE A 130 -2.81 -0.49 1.33
CA PHE A 130 -3.02 0.63 2.23
C PHE A 130 -4.01 0.28 3.35
N ILE A 131 -5.19 -0.23 3.00
CA ILE A 131 -6.24 -0.59 3.97
C ILE A 131 -5.74 -1.67 4.94
N GLU A 132 -5.06 -2.70 4.43
CA GLU A 132 -4.50 -3.73 5.29
C GLU A 132 -3.39 -3.21 6.20
N ALA A 133 -2.62 -2.24 5.75
CA ALA A 133 -1.65 -1.56 6.62
C ALA A 133 -2.34 -0.80 7.75
N MET A 134 -3.43 -0.07 7.46
CA MET A 134 -4.22 0.63 8.49
C MET A 134 -4.83 -0.35 9.49
N ASN A 135 -5.38 -1.47 9.00
CA ASN A 135 -5.90 -2.54 9.86
C ASN A 135 -4.81 -3.09 10.82
N ILE A 136 -3.58 -3.24 10.35
CA ILE A 136 -2.47 -3.74 11.16
C ILE A 136 -2.02 -2.68 12.18
N MET A 137 -1.96 -1.40 11.81
CA MET A 137 -1.50 -0.33 12.68
C MET A 137 -2.48 -0.05 13.81
N TYR A 138 -3.76 0.02 13.52
CA TYR A 138 -4.78 0.47 14.47
C TYR A 138 -5.63 -0.66 15.06
N GLY A 139 -5.67 -1.82 14.40
CA GLY A 139 -6.37 -2.99 14.91
C GLY A 139 -7.84 -2.73 15.27
N LYS A 140 -8.29 -3.30 16.39
CA LYS A 140 -9.67 -3.13 16.86
C LYS A 140 -10.01 -1.70 17.30
N GLY A 141 -9.02 -0.94 17.79
CA GLY A 141 -9.22 0.46 18.21
C GLY A 141 -9.61 1.39 17.05
N GLY A 142 -9.21 1.07 15.82
CA GLY A 142 -9.60 1.83 14.63
C GLY A 142 -11.10 1.79 14.34
N HIS A 143 -11.80 0.72 14.75
CA HIS A 143 -13.25 0.59 14.54
C HIS A 143 -14.04 1.70 15.24
N ASP A 144 -13.68 2.03 16.47
CA ASP A 144 -14.38 3.02 17.29
C ASP A 144 -13.97 4.45 16.93
N SER A 145 -12.80 4.61 16.32
CA SER A 145 -12.25 5.92 15.92
C SER A 145 -12.70 6.37 14.53
N LEU A 146 -13.12 5.44 13.65
CA LEU A 146 -13.53 5.75 12.29
C LEU A 146 -15.04 6.02 12.26
N ASP A 147 -15.43 7.27 12.13
CA ASP A 147 -16.83 7.67 12.01
C ASP A 147 -17.42 7.28 10.64
N PHE A 148 -18.72 7.50 10.48
CA PHE A 148 -19.46 7.11 9.28
C PHE A 148 -19.02 7.90 8.05
N GLU A 149 -18.74 9.17 8.18
CA GLU A 149 -18.42 10.07 7.07
C GLU A 149 -17.04 9.73 6.49
N HIS A 150 -16.04 9.51 7.33
CA HIS A 150 -14.71 9.07 6.93
C HIS A 150 -14.73 7.64 6.36
N TYR A 151 -15.56 6.75 6.92
CA TYR A 151 -15.77 5.43 6.37
C TYR A 151 -16.37 5.48 4.96
N GLU A 152 -17.43 6.29 4.75
CA GLU A 152 -18.04 6.44 3.41
C GLU A 152 -17.07 7.05 2.39
N ALA A 153 -16.16 7.94 2.81
CA ALA A 153 -15.12 8.46 1.93
C ALA A 153 -14.10 7.40 1.50
N LEU A 154 -13.85 6.40 2.35
CA LEU A 154 -12.98 5.26 2.03
C LEU A 154 -13.67 4.22 1.15
N ARG A 155 -15.00 4.11 1.22
CA ARG A 155 -15.73 3.15 0.39
C ARG A 155 -15.46 3.42 -1.09
N MET A 156 -15.26 2.35 -1.82
CA MET A 156 -15.24 2.41 -3.27
C MET A 156 -16.63 2.82 -3.76
N GLN A 157 -16.69 3.93 -4.49
CA GLN A 157 -17.93 4.56 -4.89
C GLN A 157 -18.68 3.74 -5.95
N GLU A 158 -20.01 3.83 -5.92
CA GLU A 158 -20.89 3.23 -6.92
C GLU A 158 -20.75 3.91 -8.28
N ILE A 159 -21.21 3.23 -9.32
CA ILE A 159 -21.29 3.78 -10.67
C ILE A 159 -22.11 5.08 -10.63
N GLY A 160 -21.51 6.18 -11.08
CA GLY A 160 -22.11 7.51 -11.01
C GLY A 160 -21.70 8.33 -9.78
N GLY A 161 -20.74 7.85 -8.98
CA GLY A 161 -20.06 8.64 -7.96
C GLY A 161 -20.58 8.50 -6.55
N GLY A 162 -21.51 7.58 -6.30
CA GLY A 162 -22.06 7.37 -4.96
C GLY A 162 -22.69 8.61 -4.35
N LYS A 163 -22.76 8.66 -3.03
CA LYS A 163 -23.27 9.84 -2.29
C LYS A 163 -22.32 11.04 -2.28
N ARG A 164 -21.02 10.83 -2.61
CA ARG A 164 -20.00 11.88 -2.60
C ARG A 164 -19.38 12.02 -3.99
N ARG A 165 -19.95 12.88 -4.81
CA ARG A 165 -19.39 13.27 -6.10
C ARG A 165 -18.30 14.33 -5.98
N GLU A 166 -18.29 15.07 -4.89
CA GLU A 166 -17.40 16.18 -4.58
C GLU A 166 -16.61 15.88 -3.31
N GLY A 167 -15.42 16.43 -3.19
CA GLY A 167 -14.53 16.21 -2.06
C GLY A 167 -13.56 15.05 -2.22
N VAL A 168 -12.82 14.74 -1.16
CA VAL A 168 -11.82 13.68 -1.13
C VAL A 168 -12.47 12.32 -1.21
N GLN A 169 -12.17 11.61 -2.29
CA GLN A 169 -12.56 10.22 -2.49
C GLN A 169 -11.29 9.39 -2.58
N PHE A 170 -11.08 8.57 -1.57
CA PHE A 170 -9.96 7.64 -1.55
C PHE A 170 -10.19 6.58 -2.61
N TRP A 171 -9.30 6.34 -3.51
CA TRP A 171 -9.44 5.40 -4.63
C TRP A 171 -10.77 5.41 -5.40
N GLY A 172 -11.75 6.17 -5.00
CA GLY A 172 -12.99 6.52 -5.68
C GLY A 172 -13.56 5.46 -6.57
N TYR A 173 -14.00 5.89 -7.74
CA TYR A 173 -14.51 5.03 -8.77
C TYR A 173 -13.35 4.49 -9.63
N TRP A 174 -12.69 3.45 -9.15
CA TRP A 174 -11.41 2.94 -9.64
C TRP A 174 -11.42 2.47 -11.10
N ASN A 175 -12.57 2.02 -11.64
CA ASN A 175 -12.67 1.45 -12.98
C ASN A 175 -13.23 2.41 -14.03
N SER A 176 -13.50 3.66 -13.71
CA SER A 176 -14.03 4.60 -14.68
C SER A 176 -13.36 5.97 -14.68
N HIS A 177 -13.36 6.71 -13.62
CA HIS A 177 -12.79 8.06 -13.53
C HIS A 177 -12.44 8.40 -12.09
N GLY A 178 -11.78 7.48 -11.42
CA GLY A 178 -11.51 7.57 -9.99
C GLY A 178 -10.77 8.84 -9.60
N PHE A 179 -11.36 9.61 -8.72
CA PHE A 179 -10.72 10.78 -8.12
C PHE A 179 -9.69 10.41 -7.07
N GLY A 180 -9.73 9.20 -6.55
CA GLY A 180 -8.95 8.83 -5.39
C GLY A 180 -8.00 7.69 -5.67
N ASN A 181 -6.94 7.86 -6.42
CA ASN A 181 -5.84 6.93 -6.33
C ASN A 181 -5.01 7.24 -5.06
N HIS A 182 -4.02 6.40 -4.76
CA HIS A 182 -3.17 6.58 -3.58
C HIS A 182 -2.49 7.97 -3.52
N PHE A 183 -2.26 8.61 -4.67
CA PHE A 183 -1.70 9.96 -4.73
C PHE A 183 -2.67 10.97 -4.12
N ALA A 184 -3.95 10.93 -4.52
CA ALA A 184 -4.97 11.80 -3.94
C ALA A 184 -5.14 11.54 -2.45
N LEU A 185 -5.20 10.28 -2.04
CA LEU A 185 -5.31 9.88 -0.64
C LEU A 185 -4.22 10.50 0.23
N VAL A 186 -2.94 10.25 -0.10
CA VAL A 186 -1.85 10.68 0.77
C VAL A 186 -1.50 12.16 0.59
N GLN A 187 -1.74 12.72 -0.60
CA GLN A 187 -1.38 14.09 -0.92
C GLN A 187 -2.41 15.10 -0.39
N TYR A 188 -3.70 14.78 -0.50
CA TYR A 188 -4.76 15.73 -0.16
C TYR A 188 -5.40 15.50 1.20
N SER A 189 -5.41 14.28 1.69
CA SER A 189 -5.96 13.97 3.00
C SER A 189 -5.04 14.36 4.16
N GLY A 190 -3.76 14.68 3.88
CA GLY A 190 -2.75 14.91 4.90
C GLY A 190 -2.17 13.63 5.51
N ILE A 191 -2.60 12.45 5.05
CA ILE A 191 -2.05 11.15 5.50
C ILE A 191 -0.60 10.99 5.07
N GLY A 192 -0.21 11.61 3.95
CA GLY A 192 1.15 11.50 3.45
C GLY A 192 1.64 12.75 2.74
N LYS A 193 2.81 12.64 2.15
CA LYS A 193 3.47 13.70 1.39
C LYS A 193 4.16 13.16 0.15
N ALA A 194 4.39 14.04 -0.83
CA ALA A 194 5.23 13.75 -1.97
C ALA A 194 6.69 13.50 -1.53
N VAL A 195 7.36 12.59 -2.25
CA VAL A 195 8.75 12.21 -2.01
C VAL A 195 9.51 12.25 -3.33
N GLU A 196 10.72 12.80 -3.30
CA GLU A 196 11.60 12.79 -4.46
C GLU A 196 12.10 11.36 -4.75
N PRO A 197 12.34 11.00 -6.01
CA PRO A 197 12.78 9.65 -6.39
C PRO A 197 14.03 9.17 -5.64
N ARG A 198 15.01 10.03 -5.37
CA ARG A 198 16.22 9.69 -4.60
C ARG A 198 15.92 9.35 -3.13
N SER A 199 14.86 9.92 -2.59
CA SER A 199 14.42 9.70 -1.21
C SER A 199 13.42 8.54 -1.09
N ALA A 200 13.01 7.92 -2.20
CA ALA A 200 12.05 6.83 -2.19
C ALA A 200 12.59 5.61 -1.41
N ARG A 201 11.72 4.98 -0.64
CA ARG A 201 12.02 3.80 0.19
C ARG A 201 10.98 2.71 -0.03
N PRO A 202 11.33 1.44 0.18
CA PRO A 202 10.36 0.35 0.12
C PRO A 202 9.10 0.67 0.92
N GLY A 203 7.93 0.46 0.31
CA GLY A 203 6.64 0.80 0.90
C GLY A 203 6.10 2.19 0.54
N ASP A 204 6.85 3.03 -0.17
CA ASP A 204 6.30 4.25 -0.76
C ASP A 204 5.36 3.89 -1.92
N PHE A 205 4.28 4.64 -2.06
CA PHE A 205 3.41 4.51 -3.21
C PHE A 205 4.02 5.23 -4.41
N VAL A 206 3.80 4.69 -5.59
CA VAL A 206 4.31 5.29 -6.82
C VAL A 206 3.28 5.22 -7.96
N ASN A 207 3.07 6.33 -8.64
CA ASN A 207 2.46 6.35 -9.96
C ASN A 207 3.57 6.33 -11.00
N ILE A 208 3.53 5.32 -11.85
CA ILE A 208 4.45 5.13 -12.97
C ILE A 208 3.71 5.49 -14.24
N ILE A 209 4.17 6.52 -14.94
CA ILE A 209 3.64 6.91 -16.25
C ILE A 209 4.62 6.44 -17.30
N TRP A 210 4.16 5.58 -18.20
CA TRP A 210 4.99 4.94 -19.20
C TRP A 210 5.21 5.81 -20.43
N LYS A 211 6.33 5.65 -21.12
CA LYS A 211 6.62 6.31 -22.41
C LYS A 211 5.68 5.82 -23.53
N LYS A 212 5.39 4.51 -23.50
CA LYS A 212 4.33 3.93 -24.30
C LYS A 212 3.03 4.20 -23.63
N ASP A 213 2.08 4.67 -23.87
CA ASP A 213 0.80 4.96 -23.20
C ASP A 213 0.53 4.15 -21.91
N GLY A 214 -0.20 4.74 -21.00
CA GLY A 214 -0.66 4.11 -19.80
C GLY A 214 0.05 4.61 -18.54
N ALA A 215 -0.49 4.19 -17.42
CA ALA A 215 0.04 4.43 -16.10
C ALA A 215 -0.22 3.21 -15.19
N THR A 216 0.55 3.08 -14.14
CA THR A 216 0.43 2.01 -13.15
C THR A 216 0.53 2.60 -11.75
N SER A 217 -0.43 2.30 -10.89
CA SER A 217 -0.31 2.50 -9.45
C SER A 217 0.44 1.32 -8.84
N ALA A 218 1.46 1.59 -8.06
CA ALA A 218 2.30 0.54 -7.50
C ALA A 218 2.83 0.93 -6.11
N ILE A 219 3.42 -0.03 -5.43
CA ILE A 219 4.20 0.19 -4.22
C ILE A 219 5.66 -0.08 -4.54
N PHE A 220 6.50 0.91 -4.33
CA PHE A 220 7.92 0.85 -4.58
C PHE A 220 8.61 -0.11 -3.63
N LEU A 221 9.51 -0.93 -4.17
CA LEU A 221 10.32 -1.86 -3.41
C LEU A 221 11.80 -1.48 -3.43
N GLY A 222 12.25 -0.79 -4.48
CA GLY A 222 13.63 -0.30 -4.57
C GLY A 222 14.08 -0.03 -6.00
N TRP A 223 15.22 0.63 -6.11
CA TRP A 223 15.99 0.71 -7.35
C TRP A 223 16.90 -0.51 -7.45
N PHE A 224 17.21 -0.92 -8.65
CA PHE A 224 18.12 -2.04 -8.90
C PHE A 224 18.99 -1.75 -10.11
N LYS A 225 20.28 -2.05 -10.02
CA LYS A 225 21.19 -2.07 -11.18
C LYS A 225 21.45 -3.51 -11.59
N ASP A 226 21.24 -3.80 -12.85
CA ASP A 226 21.58 -5.12 -13.38
C ASP A 226 23.10 -5.27 -13.62
N LYS A 227 23.50 -6.40 -14.17
CA LYS A 227 24.91 -6.70 -14.46
C LYS A 227 25.55 -5.74 -15.47
N ASP A 228 24.74 -5.06 -16.28
CA ASP A 228 25.17 -4.10 -17.31
C ASP A 228 25.00 -2.65 -16.82
N GLU A 229 24.90 -2.44 -15.49
CA GLU A 229 24.69 -1.16 -14.80
C GLU A 229 23.39 -0.42 -15.21
N LYS A 230 22.47 -1.10 -15.89
CA LYS A 230 21.18 -0.49 -16.28
C LYS A 230 20.25 -0.40 -15.09
N GLU A 231 19.74 0.80 -14.90
CA GLU A 231 18.84 1.10 -13.80
C GLU A 231 17.43 0.56 -14.06
N LYS A 232 16.85 -0.04 -13.02
CA LYS A 232 15.51 -0.61 -13.00
C LYS A 232 14.77 -0.17 -11.75
N ILE A 233 13.47 -0.07 -11.87
CA ILE A 233 12.56 0.06 -10.74
C ILE A 233 12.00 -1.31 -10.39
N VAL A 234 11.97 -1.62 -9.10
CA VAL A 234 11.31 -2.81 -8.55
C VAL A 234 10.09 -2.35 -7.77
N TYR A 235 8.94 -2.93 -8.05
CA TYR A 235 7.68 -2.54 -7.45
C TYR A 235 6.69 -3.70 -7.40
N TRP A 236 5.71 -3.61 -6.51
CA TRP A 236 4.59 -4.52 -6.41
C TRP A 236 3.32 -3.82 -6.90
N SER A 237 2.49 -4.54 -7.65
CA SER A 237 1.20 -4.05 -8.16
C SER A 237 0.34 -5.22 -8.65
N SER A 238 -0.81 -4.93 -9.26
CA SER A 238 -1.55 -5.89 -10.07
C SER A 238 -1.40 -5.55 -11.55
N GLN A 239 -0.93 -6.51 -12.35
CA GLN A 239 -0.59 -6.32 -13.75
C GLN A 239 -0.82 -7.60 -14.57
N LYS A 240 -0.89 -7.43 -15.90
CA LYS A 240 -1.03 -8.53 -16.84
C LYS A 240 0.16 -9.50 -16.77
N GLU A 241 1.36 -8.96 -16.67
CA GLU A 241 2.63 -9.71 -16.67
C GLU A 241 2.78 -10.60 -15.44
N THR A 242 2.14 -10.24 -14.34
CA THR A 242 2.08 -11.03 -13.10
C THR A 242 0.75 -11.78 -12.94
N ASN A 243 -0.12 -11.72 -13.95
CA ASN A 243 -1.48 -12.28 -13.87
C ASN A 243 -2.23 -11.84 -12.59
N GLY A 244 -2.14 -10.56 -12.24
CA GLY A 244 -2.68 -10.01 -11.01
C GLY A 244 -1.59 -9.48 -10.09
N PHE A 245 -1.71 -9.71 -8.78
CA PHE A 245 -0.77 -9.21 -7.78
C PHE A 245 0.62 -9.84 -7.94
N GLY A 246 1.66 -9.02 -7.92
CA GLY A 246 3.02 -9.52 -7.94
C GLY A 246 4.08 -8.44 -8.11
N ASP A 247 5.34 -8.87 -7.92
CA ASP A 247 6.52 -8.03 -8.11
C ASP A 247 6.86 -7.88 -9.59
N GLN A 248 7.29 -6.69 -9.96
CA GLN A 248 7.82 -6.39 -11.29
C GLN A 248 9.16 -5.68 -11.22
N ILE A 249 9.97 -5.92 -12.24
CA ILE A 249 11.26 -5.26 -12.44
C ILE A 249 11.26 -4.68 -13.86
N MET A 250 11.26 -3.36 -13.96
CA MET A 250 11.17 -2.67 -15.25
C MET A 250 12.33 -1.69 -15.45
N PRO A 251 12.86 -1.58 -16.68
CA PRO A 251 13.86 -0.58 -17.02
C PRO A 251 13.33 0.85 -16.79
N VAL A 252 14.14 1.69 -16.17
CA VAL A 252 13.82 3.12 -15.96
C VAL A 252 13.62 3.83 -17.32
N ASP A 253 14.32 3.40 -18.34
CA ASP A 253 14.20 3.95 -19.70
C ASP A 253 12.78 3.86 -20.31
N ASN A 254 11.94 2.97 -19.81
CA ASN A 254 10.54 2.85 -20.24
C ASN A 254 9.62 3.88 -19.58
N ILE A 255 10.11 4.61 -18.59
CA ILE A 255 9.32 5.51 -17.75
C ILE A 255 9.39 6.93 -18.28
N LYS A 256 8.22 7.58 -18.34
CA LYS A 256 8.10 9.00 -18.68
C LYS A 256 8.15 9.88 -17.44
N TYR A 257 7.37 9.52 -16.40
CA TYR A 257 7.31 10.22 -15.11
C TYR A 257 7.09 9.24 -13.97
N LEU A 258 7.62 9.61 -12.80
CA LEU A 258 7.39 8.94 -11.51
C LEU A 258 6.88 9.97 -10.51
N LYS A 259 5.87 9.58 -9.76
CA LYS A 259 5.35 10.36 -8.63
C LYS A 259 5.29 9.47 -7.41
N PHE A 260 6.14 9.76 -6.44
CA PHE A 260 6.18 9.03 -5.18
C PHE A 260 5.42 9.78 -4.09
N VAL A 261 4.72 9.02 -3.26
CA VAL A 261 4.09 9.51 -2.03
C VAL A 261 4.37 8.54 -0.88
N ARG A 262 4.58 9.09 0.31
CA ARG A 262 4.87 8.35 1.54
C ARG A 262 3.83 8.64 2.59
N VAL A 263 3.35 7.61 3.28
CA VAL A 263 2.54 7.78 4.48
C VAL A 263 3.40 8.35 5.59
N THR A 264 3.00 9.51 6.12
CA THR A 264 3.73 10.21 7.19
C THR A 264 2.86 10.50 8.41
N ASN A 265 1.56 10.42 8.25
CA ASN A 265 0.57 10.87 9.24
C ASN A 265 -0.70 10.00 9.15
N PRO A 266 -0.60 8.68 9.40
CA PRO A 266 -1.71 7.76 9.16
C PRO A 266 -2.93 8.01 10.06
N GLU A 267 -2.76 8.69 11.21
CA GLU A 267 -3.84 9.11 12.11
C GLU A 267 -4.81 10.10 11.44
N LYS A 268 -4.39 10.81 10.40
CA LYS A 268 -5.27 11.63 9.57
C LYS A 268 -6.37 10.84 8.86
N LEU A 269 -6.29 9.51 8.88
CA LEU A 269 -7.37 8.65 8.43
C LEU A 269 -8.69 8.91 9.19
N PHE A 270 -8.60 9.39 10.42
CA PHE A 270 -9.76 9.58 11.31
C PHE A 270 -10.30 11.01 11.35
N ASP A 271 -9.58 11.98 10.75
CA ASP A 271 -9.93 13.40 10.85
C ASP A 271 -9.56 14.23 9.60
N PHE A 272 -9.39 13.61 8.43
CA PHE A 272 -9.12 14.37 7.22
C PHE A 272 -10.35 15.18 6.77
N ASN A 273 -10.11 16.29 6.06
CA ASN A 273 -11.20 17.10 5.53
C ASN A 273 -11.91 16.38 4.37
N ILE A 274 -13.10 15.85 4.66
CA ILE A 274 -13.92 15.10 3.69
C ILE A 274 -14.51 15.99 2.59
N ASP A 275 -14.57 17.29 2.78
CA ASP A 275 -15.11 18.25 1.81
C ASP A 275 -14.01 18.96 1.02
N MET A 276 -12.76 18.54 1.20
CA MET A 276 -11.64 19.11 0.45
C MET A 276 -11.79 18.89 -1.04
N PRO A 277 -11.77 19.93 -1.89
CA PRO A 277 -11.88 19.77 -3.33
C PRO A 277 -10.62 19.09 -3.89
N VAL A 278 -10.82 18.11 -4.76
CA VAL A 278 -9.72 17.48 -5.52
C VAL A 278 -9.54 18.21 -6.84
N ASN A 279 -8.47 18.99 -6.96
CA ASN A 279 -8.22 19.86 -8.11
C ASN A 279 -7.55 19.15 -9.30
N PHE A 280 -7.24 17.85 -9.20
CA PHE A 280 -6.56 17.11 -10.26
C PHE A 280 -7.51 16.18 -10.99
N LYS A 281 -7.35 16.14 -12.31
CA LYS A 281 -8.03 15.15 -13.13
C LYS A 281 -7.31 13.81 -13.00
N VAL A 282 -8.00 12.83 -12.48
CA VAL A 282 -7.52 11.47 -12.35
C VAL A 282 -8.38 10.56 -13.21
N ALA A 283 -7.75 9.74 -14.04
CA ALA A 283 -8.42 8.72 -14.84
C ALA A 283 -7.72 7.38 -14.61
N GLY A 284 -8.33 6.53 -13.80
CA GLY A 284 -7.69 5.30 -13.33
C GLY A 284 -6.35 5.61 -12.63
N ASP A 285 -5.26 5.04 -13.13
CA ASP A 285 -3.91 5.29 -12.60
C ASP A 285 -3.26 6.57 -13.13
N LYS A 286 -3.88 7.25 -14.07
CA LYS A 286 -3.31 8.43 -14.72
C LYS A 286 -3.73 9.69 -13.98
N VAL A 287 -2.77 10.39 -13.42
CA VAL A 287 -2.93 11.75 -12.87
C VAL A 287 -2.52 12.76 -13.95
N VAL A 288 -3.42 13.64 -14.32
CA VAL A 288 -3.17 14.72 -15.27
C VAL A 288 -2.97 16.00 -14.47
N PHE A 289 -1.78 16.60 -14.60
CA PHE A 289 -1.39 17.86 -13.95
C PHE A 289 -1.68 19.03 -14.86
#